data_6da15cbb59dc2bb27eacf37cdf30de86
#
_entry.id   6da15cbb59dc2bb27eacf37cdf30de86
#
_cell.length_a   1.000
_cell.length_b   1.000
_cell.length_c   1.000
_cell.angle_alpha   90.00
_cell.angle_beta   90.00
_cell.angle_gamma   90.00
#
_symmetry.space_group_name_H-M   'P 1'
#
loop_
_entity.id
_entity.type
_entity.pdbx_description
1 polymer ?
#
loop_
_entity_poly.entity_id
_entity_poly.type
_entity_poly.pdbx_seq_one_letter_code
_entity_poly.pdbx_strand_id
1 'polypeptide(L)'
;AFTQELKSLDSGLLTDNQSIAYKYSIGGGYKTSVDWEPLGPAGYYDTFGPELSFGRTLQNKLPGNIAIAKFTHSGSQMNDWTPEGSMAKTRHIYPRFISFVKKSIAELEHKGHEVELAGVFYHVGENDMSMPSYRKVAAQRLSSTVAQSRKDLDLPALKWYVSQQPPTDDKRVNSIDVTSELEKVAAADGDLIHTKAFDLPQQEKKLVIDAAGIVRLGEVIAERFLKEL
;
A
#
# COMPACT_ATOMS: atom_id res chain seq x y z
N ALA A 1 1.15 -3.57 -12.95
CA ALA A 1 1.66 -3.32 -14.31
C ALA A 1 2.79 -4.30 -14.63
N PHE A 2 3.09 -4.53 -15.91
CA PHE A 2 4.13 -5.45 -16.33
C PHE A 2 5.50 -4.77 -16.39
N THR A 3 6.56 -5.52 -16.05
CA THR A 3 7.95 -5.02 -16.11
C THR A 3 8.38 -4.64 -17.52
N GLN A 4 7.82 -5.28 -18.55
CA GLN A 4 8.07 -4.91 -19.94
C GLN A 4 7.65 -3.47 -20.25
N GLU A 5 6.51 -3.02 -19.70
CA GLU A 5 6.03 -1.64 -19.85
C GLU A 5 6.96 -0.67 -19.09
N LEU A 6 7.39 -1.07 -17.88
CA LEU A 6 8.33 -0.27 -17.07
C LEU A 6 9.67 -0.08 -17.79
N LYS A 7 10.16 -1.10 -18.48
CA LYS A 7 11.41 -1.01 -19.26
C LYS A 7 11.41 0.13 -20.29
N SER A 8 10.25 0.41 -20.87
CA SER A 8 10.08 1.50 -21.83
C SER A 8 9.95 2.87 -21.17
N LEU A 9 9.48 2.92 -19.93
CA LEU A 9 9.27 4.16 -19.17
C LEU A 9 10.53 4.55 -18.38
N ASP A 10 11.08 3.62 -17.63
CA ASP A 10 12.23 3.81 -16.75
C ASP A 10 12.91 2.46 -16.46
N SER A 11 13.87 2.10 -17.30
CA SER A 11 14.62 0.86 -17.14
C SER A 11 15.46 0.80 -15.86
N GLY A 12 15.80 1.96 -15.28
CA GLY A 12 16.55 2.03 -14.01
C GLY A 12 15.78 1.47 -12.81
N LEU A 13 14.46 1.49 -12.87
CA LEU A 13 13.62 0.88 -11.82
C LEU A 13 13.60 -0.66 -11.86
N LEU A 14 14.04 -1.27 -12.95
CA LEU A 14 14.15 -2.74 -13.05
C LEU A 14 15.45 -3.28 -12.44
N THR A 15 16.43 -2.40 -12.20
CA THR A 15 17.70 -2.81 -11.57
C THR A 15 17.52 -2.86 -10.07
N ASP A 16 17.92 -3.99 -9.46
CA ASP A 16 17.86 -4.18 -8.02
C ASP A 16 18.62 -3.09 -7.29
N ASN A 17 17.95 -2.43 -6.36
CA ASN A 17 18.54 -1.38 -5.55
C ASN A 17 19.14 -1.97 -4.27
N GLN A 18 20.44 -2.13 -4.25
CA GLN A 18 21.21 -2.72 -3.15
C GLN A 18 21.17 -1.91 -1.85
N SER A 19 20.78 -0.63 -1.92
CA SER A 19 20.75 0.28 -0.77
C SER A 19 19.42 0.30 -0.02
N ILE A 20 18.42 -0.42 -0.53
CA ILE A 20 17.09 -0.53 0.09
C ILE A 20 16.80 -1.98 0.39
N ALA A 21 16.61 -2.29 1.67
CA ALA A 21 16.19 -3.63 2.08
C ALA A 21 14.71 -3.84 1.74
N TYR A 22 14.39 -4.94 1.08
CA TYR A 22 13.05 -5.24 0.62
C TYR A 22 12.61 -6.64 1.06
N LYS A 23 11.42 -6.70 1.64
CA LYS A 23 10.76 -7.95 2.03
C LYS A 23 9.34 -7.96 1.51
N TYR A 24 8.87 -9.11 1.04
CA TYR A 24 7.51 -9.17 0.49
C TYR A 24 6.78 -10.46 0.80
N SER A 25 5.45 -10.33 0.88
CA SER A 25 4.47 -11.40 0.86
C SER A 25 3.35 -11.01 -0.09
N ILE A 26 3.29 -11.65 -1.23
CA ILE A 26 2.40 -11.32 -2.34
C ILE A 26 1.35 -12.40 -2.53
N GLY A 27 0.12 -12.02 -2.87
CA GLY A 27 -0.98 -12.94 -3.10
C GLY A 27 -1.40 -13.73 -1.87
N GLY A 28 -1.31 -13.10 -0.69
CA GLY A 28 -1.63 -13.77 0.57
C GLY A 28 -0.64 -14.85 0.98
N GLY A 29 0.63 -14.72 0.57
CA GLY A 29 1.70 -15.66 0.89
C GLY A 29 2.02 -16.66 -0.21
N TYR A 30 1.43 -16.51 -1.40
CA TYR A 30 1.75 -17.37 -2.54
C TYR A 30 3.18 -17.15 -3.05
N LYS A 31 3.67 -15.90 -3.08
CA LYS A 31 5.08 -15.57 -3.36
C LYS A 31 5.61 -14.74 -2.19
N THR A 32 6.66 -15.22 -1.55
CA THR A 32 7.30 -14.54 -0.41
C THR A 32 8.80 -14.49 -0.61
N SER A 33 9.43 -13.40 -0.19
CA SER A 33 10.88 -13.39 -0.03
C SER A 33 11.29 -14.31 1.14
N VAL A 34 12.41 -14.99 0.99
CA VAL A 34 12.96 -15.84 2.07
C VAL A 34 13.54 -14.96 3.18
N ASP A 35 14.23 -13.91 2.79
CA ASP A 35 14.87 -12.94 3.68
C ASP A 35 14.62 -11.52 3.16
N TRP A 36 15.27 -10.54 3.76
CA TRP A 36 15.42 -9.21 3.20
C TRP A 36 16.38 -9.25 2.01
N GLU A 37 15.95 -8.78 0.88
CA GLU A 37 16.67 -8.75 -0.38
C GLU A 37 16.77 -7.31 -0.90
N PRO A 38 17.58 -7.01 -1.92
CA PRO A 38 17.55 -5.70 -2.59
C PRO A 38 16.18 -5.37 -3.17
N LEU A 39 15.81 -4.08 -3.17
CA LEU A 39 14.55 -3.65 -3.77
C LEU A 39 14.54 -3.88 -5.27
N GLY A 40 13.66 -4.72 -5.74
CA GLY A 40 13.46 -5.05 -7.16
C GLY A 40 12.04 -5.50 -7.47
N PRO A 41 11.71 -5.74 -8.75
CA PRO A 41 10.40 -6.23 -9.16
C PRO A 41 10.10 -7.60 -8.56
N ALA A 42 9.04 -7.70 -7.77
CA ALA A 42 8.69 -8.92 -7.05
C ALA A 42 7.30 -9.48 -7.39
N GLY A 43 6.55 -8.81 -8.27
CA GLY A 43 5.19 -9.23 -8.63
C GLY A 43 5.12 -10.59 -9.33
N TYR A 44 3.88 -11.11 -9.46
CA TYR A 44 3.62 -12.28 -10.29
C TYR A 44 3.72 -11.95 -11.77
N TYR A 45 4.03 -12.94 -12.60
CA TYR A 45 4.01 -12.80 -14.05
C TYR A 45 4.77 -11.57 -14.53
N ASP A 46 5.97 -11.36 -13.97
CA ASP A 46 6.80 -10.20 -14.32
C ASP A 46 6.08 -8.86 -14.12
N THR A 47 5.39 -8.72 -12.99
CA THR A 47 4.74 -7.47 -12.60
C THR A 47 5.52 -6.73 -11.51
N PHE A 48 5.24 -5.46 -11.38
CA PHE A 48 5.80 -4.59 -10.34
C PHE A 48 4.70 -3.74 -9.69
N GLY A 49 5.04 -3.10 -8.60
CA GLY A 49 4.16 -2.17 -7.88
C GLY A 49 4.84 -0.84 -7.57
N PRO A 50 4.17 0.05 -6.83
CA PRO A 50 4.65 1.40 -6.56
C PRO A 50 5.90 1.44 -5.65
N GLU A 51 6.25 0.34 -5.00
CA GLU A 51 7.40 0.27 -4.09
C GLU A 51 8.73 0.64 -4.74
N LEU A 52 8.88 0.41 -6.06
CA LEU A 52 10.13 0.70 -6.77
C LEU A 52 10.40 2.21 -6.84
N SER A 53 9.45 2.97 -7.34
CA SER A 53 9.56 4.44 -7.42
C SER A 53 9.46 5.10 -6.04
N PHE A 54 8.63 4.56 -5.14
CA PHE A 54 8.56 4.99 -3.75
C PHE A 54 9.94 4.91 -3.07
N GLY A 55 10.57 3.74 -3.09
CA GLY A 55 11.87 3.54 -2.46
C GLY A 55 12.96 4.44 -3.05
N ARG A 56 13.02 4.56 -4.39
CA ARG A 56 13.98 5.43 -5.05
C ARG A 56 13.77 6.91 -4.70
N THR A 57 12.53 7.36 -4.62
CA THR A 57 12.22 8.74 -4.22
C THR A 57 12.67 9.02 -2.80
N LEU A 58 12.43 8.10 -1.88
CA LEU A 58 12.89 8.24 -0.50
C LEU A 58 14.41 8.24 -0.39
N GLN A 59 15.09 7.32 -1.06
CA GLN A 59 16.55 7.22 -1.05
C GLN A 59 17.23 8.52 -1.51
N ASN A 60 16.65 9.21 -2.48
CA ASN A 60 17.18 10.48 -2.97
C ASN A 60 16.99 11.66 -2.00
N LYS A 61 16.19 11.50 -0.94
CA LYS A 61 15.79 12.57 -0.04
C LYS A 61 16.12 12.32 1.43
N LEU A 62 16.21 11.07 1.84
CA LEU A 62 16.44 10.70 3.23
C LEU A 62 17.87 10.18 3.43
N PRO A 63 18.57 10.64 4.46
CA PRO A 63 19.77 9.99 4.93
C PRO A 63 19.41 8.68 5.65
N GLY A 64 20.31 7.70 5.58
CA GLY A 64 20.17 6.46 6.34
C GLY A 64 19.62 5.27 5.54
N ASN A 65 19.40 4.18 6.25
CA ASN A 65 18.95 2.93 5.66
C ASN A 65 17.44 2.89 5.54
N ILE A 66 16.95 2.40 4.42
CA ILE A 66 15.52 2.23 4.14
C ILE A 66 15.21 0.74 4.03
N ALA A 67 14.15 0.32 4.72
CA ALA A 67 13.58 -1.01 4.59
C ALA A 67 12.10 -0.90 4.19
N ILE A 68 11.70 -1.67 3.18
CA ILE A 68 10.33 -1.72 2.68
C ILE A 68 9.79 -3.14 2.83
N ALA A 69 8.72 -3.29 3.60
CA ALA A 69 8.00 -4.55 3.75
C ALA A 69 6.66 -4.47 3.00
N LYS A 70 6.52 -5.23 1.92
CA LYS A 70 5.32 -5.26 1.07
C LYS A 70 4.45 -6.45 1.37
N PHE A 71 3.19 -6.20 1.72
CA PHE A 71 2.18 -7.24 1.91
C PHE A 71 0.98 -6.97 1.01
N THR A 72 0.64 -7.90 0.12
CA THR A 72 -0.46 -7.72 -0.84
C THR A 72 -1.32 -8.97 -1.00
N HIS A 73 -2.58 -8.74 -1.37
CA HIS A 73 -3.51 -9.81 -1.76
C HIS A 73 -4.35 -9.35 -2.94
N SER A 74 -4.20 -10.01 -4.09
CA SER A 74 -4.91 -9.67 -5.31
C SER A 74 -6.42 -9.80 -5.16
N GLY A 75 -7.17 -8.81 -5.68
CA GLY A 75 -8.62 -8.79 -5.65
C GLY A 75 -9.22 -8.58 -4.26
N SER A 76 -8.41 -8.14 -3.28
CA SER A 76 -8.92 -7.77 -1.97
C SER A 76 -9.61 -6.41 -1.96
N GLN A 77 -10.47 -6.21 -0.98
CA GLN A 77 -11.12 -4.96 -0.63
C GLN A 77 -10.94 -4.69 0.86
N MET A 78 -11.25 -3.48 1.32
CA MET A 78 -11.08 -3.09 2.73
C MET A 78 -11.68 -4.10 3.73
N ASN A 79 -12.80 -4.73 3.35
CA ASN A 79 -13.44 -5.74 4.18
C ASN A 79 -12.53 -6.93 4.54
N ASP A 80 -11.64 -7.32 3.63
CA ASP A 80 -10.72 -8.44 3.83
C ASP A 80 -9.57 -8.08 4.80
N TRP A 81 -9.32 -6.76 4.95
CA TRP A 81 -8.26 -6.19 5.78
C TRP A 81 -8.73 -5.78 7.19
N THR A 82 -10.01 -5.91 7.49
CA THR A 82 -10.50 -5.63 8.84
C THR A 82 -10.12 -6.75 9.83
N PRO A 83 -10.04 -6.46 11.13
CA PRO A 83 -9.79 -7.48 12.14
C PRO A 83 -10.75 -8.67 12.07
N GLU A 84 -12.03 -8.42 11.76
CA GLU A 84 -13.07 -9.44 11.61
C GLU A 84 -12.93 -10.22 10.30
N GLY A 85 -12.35 -9.59 9.28
CA GLY A 85 -12.21 -10.13 7.94
C GLY A 85 -13.52 -10.22 7.16
N SER A 86 -13.45 -10.73 5.94
CA SER A 86 -14.62 -11.09 5.15
C SER A 86 -15.12 -12.50 5.52
N MET A 87 -16.34 -12.83 5.11
CA MET A 87 -16.89 -14.18 5.29
C MET A 87 -16.09 -15.29 4.56
N ALA A 88 -15.30 -14.92 3.59
CA ALA A 88 -14.38 -15.85 2.91
C ALA A 88 -13.16 -16.11 3.80
N LYS A 89 -13.09 -17.27 4.42
CA LYS A 89 -11.98 -17.66 5.33
C LYS A 89 -10.59 -17.45 4.75
N THR A 90 -10.43 -17.62 3.44
CA THR A 90 -9.16 -17.40 2.72
C THR A 90 -8.78 -15.92 2.60
N ARG A 91 -9.73 -15.01 2.83
CA ARG A 91 -9.57 -13.56 2.72
C ARG A 91 -9.54 -12.84 4.08
N HIS A 92 -9.35 -13.55 5.17
CA HIS A 92 -9.05 -12.93 6.46
C HIS A 92 -7.56 -12.55 6.46
N ILE A 93 -7.26 -11.36 5.94
CA ILE A 93 -5.91 -10.91 5.63
C ILE A 93 -5.22 -10.27 6.84
N TYR A 94 -5.97 -9.56 7.66
CA TYR A 94 -5.47 -8.74 8.76
C TYR A 94 -4.50 -9.47 9.71
N PRO A 95 -4.78 -10.65 10.27
CA PRO A 95 -3.84 -11.31 11.20
C PRO A 95 -2.51 -11.67 10.54
N ARG A 96 -2.55 -12.01 9.25
CA ARG A 96 -1.33 -12.32 8.48
C ARG A 96 -0.51 -11.07 8.19
N PHE A 97 -1.17 -9.95 7.93
CA PHE A 97 -0.52 -8.65 7.78
C PHE A 97 0.20 -8.26 9.07
N ILE A 98 -0.46 -8.28 10.23
CA ILE A 98 0.16 -7.97 11.53
C ILE A 98 1.33 -8.90 11.84
N SER A 99 1.15 -10.20 11.62
CA SER A 99 2.24 -11.18 11.80
C SER A 99 3.42 -10.90 10.88
N PHE A 100 3.17 -10.54 9.62
CA PHE A 100 4.20 -10.20 8.66
C PHE A 100 5.00 -8.95 9.09
N VAL A 101 4.33 -7.89 9.55
CA VAL A 101 4.98 -6.68 10.05
C VAL A 101 5.88 -6.99 11.25
N LYS A 102 5.33 -7.67 12.27
CA LYS A 102 6.09 -8.05 13.49
C LYS A 102 7.32 -8.90 13.15
N LYS A 103 7.15 -9.89 12.29
CA LYS A 103 8.25 -10.76 11.86
C LYS A 103 9.31 -9.98 11.08
N SER A 104 8.90 -9.07 10.21
CA SER A 104 9.80 -8.24 9.40
C SER A 104 10.68 -7.34 10.29
N ILE A 105 10.09 -6.72 11.30
CA ILE A 105 10.82 -5.90 12.28
C ILE A 105 11.80 -6.78 13.07
N ALA A 106 11.31 -7.87 13.67
CA ALA A 106 12.14 -8.76 14.49
C ALA A 106 13.34 -9.35 13.74
N GLU A 107 13.21 -9.62 12.45
CA GLU A 107 14.32 -10.11 11.62
C GLU A 107 15.42 -9.07 11.42
N LEU A 108 15.08 -7.78 11.28
CA LEU A 108 16.06 -6.70 11.18
C LEU A 108 16.75 -6.46 12.54
N GLU A 109 15.96 -6.45 13.62
CA GLU A 109 16.50 -6.33 14.99
C GLU A 109 17.46 -7.48 15.33
N HIS A 110 17.11 -8.71 14.94
CA HIS A 110 17.97 -9.87 15.12
C HIS A 110 19.31 -9.76 14.34
N LYS A 111 19.30 -9.04 13.23
CA LYS A 111 20.51 -8.70 12.45
C LYS A 111 21.30 -7.52 13.04
N GLY A 112 20.85 -6.97 14.18
CA GLY A 112 21.54 -5.88 14.90
C GLY A 112 21.15 -4.48 14.43
N HIS A 113 20.07 -4.33 13.71
CA HIS A 113 19.55 -3.01 13.31
C HIS A 113 18.62 -2.45 14.38
N GLU A 114 18.71 -1.15 14.62
CA GLU A 114 17.67 -0.40 15.31
C GLU A 114 16.57 -0.08 14.26
N VAL A 115 15.31 -0.45 14.54
CA VAL A 115 14.22 -0.39 13.57
C VAL A 115 13.13 0.55 14.05
N GLU A 116 12.80 1.53 13.23
CA GLU A 116 11.64 2.38 13.38
C GLU A 116 10.61 2.05 12.30
N LEU A 117 9.35 1.75 12.70
CA LEU A 117 8.25 1.62 11.76
C LEU A 117 7.70 3.02 11.43
N ALA A 118 8.20 3.62 10.36
CA ALA A 118 7.88 4.99 9.96
C ALA A 118 6.43 5.19 9.50
N GLY A 119 5.73 4.13 9.07
CA GLY A 119 4.33 4.20 8.69
C GLY A 119 3.85 2.99 7.92
N VAL A 120 2.53 2.92 7.77
CA VAL A 120 1.86 1.98 6.88
C VAL A 120 1.34 2.74 5.66
N PHE A 121 1.68 2.26 4.47
CA PHE A 121 1.26 2.84 3.20
C PHE A 121 0.22 1.93 2.56
N TYR A 122 -1.02 2.42 2.45
CA TYR A 122 -2.15 1.65 1.96
C TYR A 122 -2.79 2.33 0.75
N HIS A 123 -3.08 1.58 -0.29
CA HIS A 123 -3.79 2.07 -1.47
C HIS A 123 -5.21 1.52 -1.51
N VAL A 124 -6.20 2.41 -1.46
CA VAL A 124 -7.62 2.07 -1.65
C VAL A 124 -7.90 2.00 -3.14
N GLY A 125 -7.98 0.78 -3.64
CA GLY A 125 -8.00 0.47 -5.07
C GLY A 125 -9.39 0.33 -5.68
N GLU A 126 -9.41 -0.24 -6.87
CA GLU A 126 -10.59 -0.29 -7.75
C GLU A 126 -11.81 -0.99 -7.15
N ASN A 127 -11.62 -2.02 -6.33
CA ASN A 127 -12.75 -2.76 -5.76
C ASN A 127 -13.58 -1.90 -4.82
N ASP A 128 -12.92 -1.15 -3.93
CA ASP A 128 -13.60 -0.25 -3.00
C ASP A 128 -14.14 1.00 -3.69
N MET A 129 -13.62 1.34 -4.88
CA MET A 129 -14.05 2.50 -5.67
C MET A 129 -15.17 2.20 -6.65
N SER A 130 -15.38 0.94 -7.03
CA SER A 130 -16.33 0.56 -8.10
C SER A 130 -17.55 -0.23 -7.63
N MET A 131 -17.51 -0.86 -6.47
CA MET A 131 -18.59 -1.73 -5.98
C MET A 131 -19.41 -1.05 -4.88
N PRO A 132 -20.75 -0.89 -5.04
CA PRO A 132 -21.56 -0.15 -4.06
C PRO A 132 -21.46 -0.65 -2.63
N SER A 133 -21.46 -1.97 -2.44
CA SER A 133 -21.37 -2.61 -1.11
C SER A 133 -20.05 -2.35 -0.42
N TYR A 134 -18.95 -2.26 -1.15
CA TYR A 134 -17.63 -1.98 -0.59
C TYR A 134 -17.44 -0.48 -0.36
N ARG A 135 -17.80 0.33 -1.34
CA ARG A 135 -17.71 1.78 -1.31
C ARG A 135 -18.41 2.39 -0.09
N LYS A 136 -19.60 1.89 0.24
CA LYS A 136 -20.41 2.34 1.39
C LYS A 136 -19.71 2.18 2.74
N VAL A 137 -18.83 1.21 2.87
CA VAL A 137 -18.21 0.83 4.16
C VAL A 137 -16.70 1.03 4.20
N ALA A 138 -16.09 1.45 3.08
CA ALA A 138 -14.64 1.53 2.95
C ALA A 138 -13.99 2.41 4.03
N ALA A 139 -14.50 3.61 4.26
CA ALA A 139 -13.97 4.54 5.24
C ALA A 139 -14.07 4.01 6.69
N GLN A 140 -15.23 3.45 7.07
CA GLN A 140 -15.42 2.84 8.40
C GLN A 140 -14.46 1.67 8.62
N ARG A 141 -14.29 0.83 7.61
CA ARG A 141 -13.41 -0.34 7.69
C ARG A 141 -11.94 0.05 7.75
N LEU A 142 -11.55 1.07 7.00
CA LEU A 142 -10.22 1.65 7.10
C LEU A 142 -9.94 2.12 8.53
N SER A 143 -10.83 2.93 9.10
CA SER A 143 -10.70 3.43 10.48
C SER A 143 -10.55 2.28 11.49
N SER A 144 -11.37 1.24 11.38
CA SER A 144 -11.29 0.05 12.25
C SER A 144 -9.92 -0.66 12.11
N THR A 145 -9.45 -0.84 10.88
CA THR A 145 -8.16 -1.49 10.60
C THR A 145 -6.99 -0.69 11.16
N VAL A 146 -7.00 0.63 10.95
CA VAL A 146 -5.97 1.55 11.48
C VAL A 146 -5.94 1.49 13.01
N ALA A 147 -7.09 1.68 13.66
CA ALA A 147 -7.18 1.68 15.11
C ALA A 147 -6.72 0.35 15.74
N GLN A 148 -7.11 -0.79 15.14
CA GLN A 148 -6.71 -2.09 15.65
C GLN A 148 -5.22 -2.38 15.39
N SER A 149 -4.68 -1.98 14.22
CA SER A 149 -3.27 -2.19 13.92
C SER A 149 -2.35 -1.45 14.88
N ARG A 150 -2.70 -0.23 15.29
CA ARG A 150 -1.97 0.52 16.31
C ARG A 150 -1.92 -0.20 17.65
N LYS A 151 -3.01 -0.84 18.06
CA LYS A 151 -3.06 -1.66 19.28
C LYS A 151 -2.22 -2.92 19.14
N ASP A 152 -2.38 -3.65 18.05
CA ASP A 152 -1.73 -4.94 17.86
C ASP A 152 -0.21 -4.81 17.63
N LEU A 153 0.24 -3.65 17.13
CA LEU A 153 1.66 -3.32 16.96
C LEU A 153 2.26 -2.58 18.17
N ASP A 154 1.43 -2.19 19.14
CA ASP A 154 1.82 -1.35 20.30
C ASP A 154 2.44 0.00 19.88
N LEU A 155 1.88 0.60 18.83
CA LEU A 155 2.30 1.87 18.26
C LEU A 155 1.10 2.81 18.11
N PRO A 156 0.64 3.47 19.20
CA PRO A 156 -0.61 4.25 19.19
C PRO A 156 -0.58 5.44 18.22
N ALA A 157 0.58 6.00 17.93
CA ALA A 157 0.79 7.11 16.98
C ALA A 157 1.29 6.64 15.60
N LEU A 158 1.15 5.36 15.26
CA LEU A 158 1.57 4.85 13.95
C LEU A 158 0.81 5.58 12.83
N LYS A 159 1.56 6.28 12.00
CA LYS A 159 0.99 6.98 10.84
C LYS A 159 0.56 6.02 9.74
N TRP A 160 -0.63 6.24 9.20
CA TRP A 160 -1.13 5.57 8.03
C TRP A 160 -1.25 6.55 6.86
N TYR A 161 -0.52 6.27 5.79
CA TYR A 161 -0.56 7.02 4.54
C TYR A 161 -1.47 6.30 3.57
N VAL A 162 -2.65 6.84 3.37
CA VAL A 162 -3.71 6.20 2.59
C VAL A 162 -3.89 6.95 1.28
N SER A 163 -3.46 6.34 0.19
CA SER A 163 -3.73 6.84 -1.15
C SER A 163 -5.05 6.26 -1.67
N GLN A 164 -5.80 7.07 -2.38
CA GLN A 164 -7.07 6.69 -2.99
C GLN A 164 -7.03 6.96 -4.49
N GLN A 165 -7.35 5.95 -5.31
CA GLN A 165 -7.60 6.20 -6.72
C GLN A 165 -8.99 6.83 -6.93
N PRO A 166 -9.26 7.47 -8.10
CA PRO A 166 -10.54 8.10 -8.36
C PRO A 166 -11.67 7.08 -8.29
N PRO A 167 -12.80 7.44 -7.66
CA PRO A 167 -14.00 6.61 -7.70
C PRO A 167 -14.53 6.51 -9.15
N THR A 168 -15.17 5.39 -9.48
CA THR A 168 -15.88 5.29 -10.76
C THR A 168 -16.99 6.32 -10.85
N ASP A 169 -17.22 6.86 -12.03
CA ASP A 169 -18.33 7.75 -12.38
C ASP A 169 -19.63 7.01 -12.74
N ASP A 170 -19.64 5.68 -12.61
CA ASP A 170 -20.83 4.86 -12.86
C ASP A 170 -22.02 5.32 -12.00
N LYS A 171 -23.10 5.74 -12.66
CA LYS A 171 -24.30 6.29 -12.01
C LYS A 171 -24.94 5.36 -10.98
N ARG A 172 -24.69 4.06 -11.07
CA ARG A 172 -25.20 3.06 -10.10
C ARG A 172 -24.52 3.16 -8.74
N VAL A 173 -23.34 3.76 -8.67
CA VAL A 173 -22.53 3.84 -7.46
C VAL A 173 -22.10 5.26 -7.07
N ASN A 174 -22.24 6.23 -7.94
CA ASN A 174 -21.76 7.60 -7.71
C ASN A 174 -22.53 8.37 -6.63
N SER A 175 -23.71 7.87 -6.21
CA SER A 175 -24.44 8.43 -5.06
C SER A 175 -23.74 8.19 -3.72
N ILE A 176 -22.72 7.34 -3.67
CA ILE A 176 -21.95 7.05 -2.47
C ILE A 176 -20.63 7.83 -2.55
N ASP A 177 -20.55 8.92 -1.80
CA ASP A 177 -19.36 9.78 -1.74
C ASP A 177 -18.28 9.19 -0.82
N VAL A 178 -17.59 8.19 -1.34
CA VAL A 178 -16.51 7.50 -0.60
C VAL A 178 -15.33 8.44 -0.31
N THR A 179 -15.08 9.42 -1.16
CA THR A 179 -13.97 10.37 -0.97
C THR A 179 -14.24 11.27 0.24
N SER A 180 -15.43 11.85 0.33
CA SER A 180 -15.82 12.66 1.48
C SER A 180 -15.79 11.84 2.78
N GLU A 181 -16.21 10.58 2.76
CA GLU A 181 -16.14 9.72 3.94
C GLU A 181 -14.69 9.39 4.37
N LEU A 182 -13.79 9.15 3.43
CA LEU A 182 -12.36 8.96 3.71
C LEU A 182 -11.72 10.25 4.25
N GLU A 183 -12.07 11.40 3.69
CA GLU A 183 -11.62 12.72 4.19
C GLU A 183 -12.08 12.99 5.62
N LYS A 184 -13.32 12.66 5.97
CA LYS A 184 -13.83 12.76 7.34
C LYS A 184 -13.07 11.89 8.33
N VAL A 185 -12.79 10.64 7.96
CA VAL A 185 -12.02 9.73 8.80
C VAL A 185 -10.60 10.26 9.02
N ALA A 186 -9.95 10.75 7.97
CA ALA A 186 -8.62 11.34 8.08
C ALA A 186 -8.63 12.64 8.90
N ALA A 187 -9.65 13.48 8.76
CA ALA A 187 -9.77 14.71 9.56
C ALA A 187 -10.01 14.44 11.07
N ALA A 188 -10.56 13.27 11.39
CA ALA A 188 -10.80 12.86 12.78
C ALA A 188 -9.59 12.16 13.43
N ASP A 189 -8.58 11.82 12.66
CA ASP A 189 -7.41 11.04 13.09
C ASP A 189 -6.14 11.70 12.53
N GLY A 190 -5.43 12.49 13.36
CA GLY A 190 -4.24 13.23 12.95
C GLY A 190 -3.07 12.39 12.43
N ASP A 191 -3.06 11.08 12.72
CA ASP A 191 -2.07 10.13 12.23
C ASP A 191 -2.56 9.29 11.05
N LEU A 192 -3.71 9.65 10.45
CA LEU A 192 -4.19 9.08 9.19
C LEU A 192 -4.13 10.15 8.09
N ILE A 193 -3.20 9.97 7.17
CA ILE A 193 -2.91 10.93 6.10
C ILE A 193 -3.56 10.44 4.81
N HIS A 194 -4.67 11.05 4.41
CA HIS A 194 -5.35 10.73 3.15
C HIS A 194 -4.78 11.51 1.97
N THR A 195 -4.57 10.85 0.85
CA THR A 195 -4.06 11.44 -0.39
C THR A 195 -4.92 11.02 -1.57
N LYS A 196 -5.51 11.98 -2.26
CA LYS A 196 -6.23 11.74 -3.53
C LYS A 196 -5.22 11.57 -4.67
N ALA A 197 -5.03 10.34 -5.11
CA ALA A 197 -4.16 10.00 -6.24
C ALA A 197 -5.03 9.90 -7.52
N PHE A 198 -5.66 11.03 -7.91
CA PHE A 198 -6.66 11.07 -8.97
C PHE A 198 -6.09 11.34 -10.36
N ASP A 199 -4.91 11.95 -10.42
CA ASP A 199 -4.24 12.32 -11.67
C ASP A 199 -3.25 11.23 -12.15
N LEU A 200 -3.52 9.98 -11.80
CA LEU A 200 -2.69 8.87 -12.23
C LEU A 200 -3.10 8.40 -13.62
N PRO A 201 -2.14 8.14 -14.52
CA PRO A 201 -2.41 7.43 -15.76
C PRO A 201 -3.12 6.09 -15.52
N GLN A 202 -4.18 5.85 -16.26
CA GLN A 202 -5.03 4.66 -16.16
C GLN A 202 -5.23 4.02 -17.53
N GLN A 203 -5.46 2.71 -17.53
CA GLN A 203 -5.87 2.03 -18.75
C GLN A 203 -7.24 2.57 -19.20
N GLU A 204 -7.37 2.82 -20.50
CA GLU A 204 -8.60 3.35 -21.09
C GLU A 204 -9.84 2.55 -20.64
N LYS A 205 -10.86 3.26 -20.16
CA LYS A 205 -12.15 2.71 -19.68
C LYS A 205 -12.06 1.69 -18.53
N LYS A 206 -10.93 1.61 -17.84
CA LYS A 206 -10.74 0.72 -16.68
C LYS A 206 -10.25 1.53 -15.49
N LEU A 207 -10.66 1.11 -14.29
CA LEU A 207 -10.11 1.65 -13.03
C LEU A 207 -8.71 1.06 -12.70
N VAL A 208 -8.10 0.39 -13.65
CA VAL A 208 -6.77 -0.21 -13.47
C VAL A 208 -5.71 0.82 -13.83
N ILE A 209 -4.83 1.09 -12.88
CA ILE A 209 -3.69 1.98 -13.05
C ILE A 209 -2.69 1.32 -14.01
N ASP A 210 -2.22 2.04 -15.02
CA ASP A 210 -1.19 1.55 -15.95
C ASP A 210 0.23 1.62 -15.36
N ALA A 211 1.24 1.26 -16.12
CA ALA A 211 2.62 1.24 -15.65
C ALA A 211 3.12 2.64 -15.24
N ALA A 212 2.80 3.67 -16.02
CA ALA A 212 3.17 5.05 -15.69
C ALA A 212 2.45 5.53 -14.43
N GLY A 213 1.17 5.16 -14.28
CA GLY A 213 0.38 5.43 -13.08
C GLY A 213 0.92 4.75 -11.83
N ILE A 214 1.39 3.51 -11.93
CA ILE A 214 2.03 2.80 -10.80
C ILE A 214 3.33 3.48 -10.38
N VAL A 215 4.16 3.89 -11.33
CA VAL A 215 5.39 4.67 -11.03
C VAL A 215 5.01 5.98 -10.34
N ARG A 216 4.07 6.74 -10.89
CA ARG A 216 3.63 8.00 -10.30
C ARG A 216 2.99 7.83 -8.93
N LEU A 217 2.24 6.75 -8.71
CA LEU A 217 1.66 6.44 -7.39
C LEU A 217 2.75 6.32 -6.32
N GLY A 218 3.83 5.59 -6.60
CA GLY A 218 4.94 5.46 -5.66
C GLY A 218 5.60 6.81 -5.33
N GLU A 219 5.80 7.66 -6.34
CA GLU A 219 6.31 9.02 -6.13
C GLU A 219 5.37 9.88 -5.28
N VAL A 220 4.07 9.89 -5.59
CA VAL A 220 3.06 10.66 -4.84
C VAL A 220 3.02 10.25 -3.37
N ILE A 221 3.07 8.95 -3.09
CA ILE A 221 3.08 8.43 -1.72
C ILE A 221 4.37 8.85 -1.00
N ALA A 222 5.52 8.76 -1.66
CA ALA A 222 6.80 9.18 -1.10
C ALA A 222 6.85 10.69 -0.85
N GLU A 223 6.39 11.50 -1.80
CA GLU A 223 6.28 12.96 -1.66
C GLU A 223 5.38 13.35 -0.48
N ARG A 224 4.27 12.62 -0.30
CA ARG A 224 3.38 12.86 0.84
C ARG A 224 4.03 12.51 2.16
N PHE A 225 4.71 11.37 2.25
CA PHE A 225 5.47 10.99 3.44
C PHE A 225 6.53 12.04 3.81
N LEU A 226 7.32 12.47 2.83
CA LEU A 226 8.38 13.48 3.05
C LEU A 226 7.88 14.84 3.53
N LYS A 227 6.62 15.17 3.28
CA LYS A 227 5.99 16.41 3.78
C LYS A 227 5.53 16.32 5.24
N GLU A 228 5.42 15.11 5.77
CA GLU A 228 4.96 14.85 7.14
C GLU A 228 6.12 14.60 8.13
N LEU A 229 7.36 14.60 7.63
CA LEU A 229 8.60 14.57 8.42
C LEU A 229 8.94 15.97 8.94
#